data_f31355fda955747536609fd03b99a054
#
_entry.id   f31355fda955747536609fd03b99a054
#
_cell.length_a   1.000
_cell.length_b   1.000
_cell.length_c   1.000
_cell.angle_alpha   90.00
_cell.angle_beta   90.00
_cell.angle_gamma   90.00
#
_symmetry.space_group_name_H-M   'P 1'
#
loop_
_entity.id
_entity.type
_entity.pdbx_description
1 polymer ?
#
loop_
_entity_poly.entity_id
_entity_poly.type
_entity_poly.pdbx_seq_one_letter_code
_entity_poly.pdbx_strand_id
1 'polypeptide(L)'
;MNKKYLPSALIMYLNYFIHGVGCSILGQAVIKEALAAAWGVEAMAITAISAALGLGRLIALPFAGPLSDKLGRRISTAIGSASYAVYLIGLAFAFSSGQNGGYQIAYVCAIIGGISNSFLDTGIYPAVAEIISSAPGVATMGIKFFIAIAQMLLPFVLGVAVTTTATGMVSYNPLFIGCGIIYAVLFVLIFLFPLPDSEQKAGGKSEGLIASLKHTNFSFESIAMIVIGFTCTGT
;
A
#
# COMPACT_ATOMS: atom_id res chain seq x y z
N MET A 1 -3.96 19.22 18.32
CA MET A 1 -3.06 18.92 17.19
C MET A 1 -1.75 19.65 17.38
N ASN A 2 -0.63 18.93 17.48
CA ASN A 2 0.68 19.56 17.61
C ASN A 2 1.20 19.96 16.21
N LYS A 3 1.30 21.27 15.95
CA LYS A 3 1.72 21.82 14.65
C LYS A 3 3.07 21.27 14.15
N LYS A 4 3.94 20.82 15.07
CA LYS A 4 5.25 20.23 14.78
C LYS A 4 5.16 18.98 13.89
N TYR A 5 4.10 18.17 14.06
CA TYR A 5 3.93 16.90 13.35
C TYR A 5 3.01 16.98 12.12
N LEU A 6 2.49 18.18 11.81
CA LEU A 6 1.61 18.38 10.65
C LEU A 6 2.26 17.98 9.30
N PRO A 7 3.55 18.32 9.02
CA PRO A 7 4.20 17.85 7.80
C PRO A 7 4.26 16.32 7.70
N SER A 8 4.51 15.64 8.82
CA SER A 8 4.55 14.17 8.86
C SER A 8 3.19 13.54 8.56
N ALA A 9 2.10 14.12 9.09
CA ALA A 9 0.75 13.70 8.74
C ALA A 9 0.48 13.86 7.23
N LEU A 10 0.89 14.98 6.65
CA LEU A 10 0.73 15.22 5.22
C LEU A 10 1.51 14.18 4.38
N ILE A 11 2.74 13.85 4.76
CA ILE A 11 3.53 12.80 4.09
C ILE A 11 2.81 11.46 4.16
N MET A 12 2.18 11.13 5.29
CA MET A 12 1.42 9.90 5.46
C MET A 12 0.16 9.87 4.60
N TYR A 13 -0.56 10.98 4.50
CA TYR A 13 -1.71 11.10 3.59
C TYR A 13 -1.28 10.99 2.12
N LEU A 14 -0.15 11.59 1.74
CA LEU A 14 0.40 11.46 0.39
C LEU A 14 0.84 10.03 0.08
N ASN A 15 1.40 9.30 1.05
CA ASN A 15 1.65 7.86 0.90
C ASN A 15 0.38 7.12 0.49
N TYR A 16 -0.73 7.39 1.18
CA TYR A 16 -1.99 6.72 0.89
C TYR A 16 -2.70 7.25 -0.36
N PHE A 17 -2.44 8.46 -0.78
CA PHE A 17 -2.88 8.95 -2.09
C PHE A 17 -2.25 8.11 -3.22
N ILE A 18 -0.93 7.95 -3.22
CA ILE A 18 -0.25 7.12 -4.22
C ILE A 18 -0.59 5.63 -4.05
N HIS A 19 -0.80 5.18 -2.80
CA HIS A 19 -1.29 3.83 -2.51
C HIS A 19 -2.65 3.56 -3.18
N GLY A 20 -3.55 4.53 -3.17
CA GLY A 20 -4.84 4.44 -3.87
C GLY A 20 -4.69 4.19 -5.37
N VAL A 21 -3.71 4.83 -6.01
CA VAL A 21 -3.34 4.54 -7.41
C VAL A 21 -2.83 3.09 -7.52
N GLY A 22 -1.84 2.71 -6.73
CA GLY A 22 -1.16 1.42 -6.84
C GLY A 22 -2.04 0.21 -6.52
N CYS A 23 -3.01 0.35 -5.61
CA CYS A 23 -3.98 -0.71 -5.31
C CYS A 23 -5.00 -0.92 -6.43
N SER A 24 -5.37 0.17 -7.14
CA SER A 24 -6.48 0.15 -8.09
C SER A 24 -6.02 0.01 -9.53
N ILE A 25 -4.73 0.23 -9.80
CA ILE A 25 -4.20 0.27 -11.16
C ILE A 25 -4.36 -1.06 -11.90
N LEU A 26 -4.09 -2.18 -11.23
CA LEU A 26 -4.25 -3.53 -11.81
C LEU A 26 -5.72 -3.92 -12.00
N GLY A 27 -6.65 -3.20 -11.37
CA GLY A 27 -8.09 -3.37 -11.55
C GLY A 27 -8.63 -2.73 -12.83
N GLN A 28 -7.89 -1.77 -13.41
CA GLN A 28 -8.35 -1.02 -14.59
C GLN A 28 -8.29 -1.89 -15.85
N ALA A 29 -9.38 -1.92 -16.63
CA ALA A 29 -9.48 -2.74 -17.84
C ALA A 29 -8.36 -2.43 -18.84
N VAL A 30 -8.10 -1.15 -19.08
CA VAL A 30 -7.05 -0.68 -20.01
C VAL A 30 -5.64 -1.13 -19.60
N ILE A 31 -5.38 -1.21 -18.29
CA ILE A 31 -4.10 -1.71 -17.77
C ILE A 31 -4.02 -3.23 -17.93
N LYS A 32 -5.11 -3.96 -17.62
CA LYS A 32 -5.16 -5.41 -17.80
C LYS A 32 -4.90 -5.81 -19.24
N GLU A 33 -5.54 -5.12 -20.19
CA GLU A 33 -5.35 -5.37 -21.62
C GLU A 33 -3.92 -5.06 -22.07
N ALA A 34 -3.34 -3.93 -21.65
CA ALA A 34 -1.98 -3.55 -21.99
C ALA A 34 -0.94 -4.54 -21.44
N LEU A 35 -1.09 -4.96 -20.19
CA LEU A 35 -0.20 -5.93 -19.55
C LEU A 35 -0.37 -7.33 -20.16
N ALA A 36 -1.61 -7.76 -20.45
CA ALA A 36 -1.90 -9.03 -21.08
C ALA A 36 -1.27 -9.12 -22.47
N ALA A 37 -1.40 -8.06 -23.27
CA ALA A 37 -0.77 -7.95 -24.58
C ALA A 37 0.76 -7.98 -24.48
N ALA A 38 1.35 -7.26 -23.53
CA ALA A 38 2.79 -7.20 -23.32
C ALA A 38 3.38 -8.58 -22.92
N TRP A 39 2.68 -9.33 -22.09
CA TRP A 39 3.16 -10.61 -21.57
C TRP A 39 2.68 -11.83 -22.36
N GLY A 40 1.79 -11.64 -23.33
CA GLY A 40 1.22 -12.74 -24.13
C GLY A 40 0.33 -13.68 -23.30
N VAL A 41 -0.39 -13.13 -22.31
CA VAL A 41 -1.31 -13.87 -21.44
C VAL A 41 -2.73 -13.36 -21.59
N GLU A 42 -3.71 -14.10 -21.11
CA GLU A 42 -5.10 -13.62 -21.07
C GLU A 42 -5.27 -12.52 -20.00
N ALA A 43 -6.19 -11.56 -20.23
CA ALA A 43 -6.50 -10.49 -19.29
C ALA A 43 -6.96 -11.04 -17.90
N MET A 44 -7.56 -12.22 -17.88
CA MET A 44 -7.92 -12.93 -16.65
C MET A 44 -6.69 -13.25 -15.79
N ALA A 45 -5.54 -13.58 -16.39
CA ALA A 45 -4.29 -13.88 -15.67
C ALA A 45 -3.78 -12.68 -14.87
N ILE A 46 -4.06 -11.45 -15.32
CA ILE A 46 -3.69 -10.23 -14.57
C ILE A 46 -4.43 -10.14 -13.23
N THR A 47 -5.63 -10.72 -13.15
CA THR A 47 -6.37 -10.80 -11.88
C THR A 47 -5.64 -11.65 -10.83
N ALA A 48 -4.88 -12.68 -11.26
CA ALA A 48 -4.06 -13.46 -10.33
C ALA A 48 -2.92 -12.63 -9.72
N ILE A 49 -2.38 -11.63 -10.45
CA ILE A 49 -1.40 -10.68 -9.91
C ILE A 49 -2.04 -9.80 -8.84
N SER A 50 -3.28 -9.34 -9.07
CA SER A 50 -4.04 -8.61 -8.05
C SER A 50 -4.31 -9.47 -6.81
N ALA A 51 -4.60 -10.77 -6.98
CA ALA A 51 -4.74 -11.70 -5.87
C ALA A 51 -3.42 -11.93 -5.12
N ALA A 52 -2.27 -11.89 -5.81
CA ALA A 52 -0.95 -11.99 -5.18
C ALA A 52 -0.65 -10.83 -4.22
N LEU A 53 -1.16 -9.62 -4.50
CA LEU A 53 -1.16 -8.51 -3.53
C LEU A 53 -1.88 -8.89 -2.23
N GLY A 54 -3.06 -9.49 -2.34
CA GLY A 54 -3.82 -9.99 -1.18
C GLY A 54 -3.06 -11.06 -0.41
N LEU A 55 -2.43 -12.00 -1.11
CA LEU A 55 -1.61 -13.05 -0.51
C LEU A 55 -0.42 -12.47 0.26
N GLY A 56 0.33 -11.54 -0.33
CA GLY A 56 1.44 -10.86 0.33
C GLY A 56 0.99 -10.13 1.61
N ARG A 57 -0.17 -9.46 1.55
CA ARG A 57 -0.76 -8.80 2.71
C ARG A 57 -1.14 -9.79 3.81
N LEU A 58 -1.78 -10.89 3.46
CA LEU A 58 -2.18 -11.94 4.39
C LEU A 58 -0.98 -12.54 5.12
N ILE A 59 0.10 -12.82 4.42
CA ILE A 59 1.34 -13.37 4.99
C ILE A 59 2.01 -12.36 5.93
N ALA A 60 2.06 -11.08 5.57
CA ALA A 60 2.80 -10.08 6.34
C ALA A 60 2.03 -9.55 7.56
N LEU A 61 0.71 -9.55 7.55
CA LEU A 61 -0.14 -8.92 8.57
C LEU A 61 0.16 -9.41 9.99
N PRO A 62 0.35 -10.72 10.26
CA PRO A 62 0.69 -11.22 11.61
C PRO A 62 2.02 -10.71 12.13
N PHE A 63 2.95 -10.35 11.26
CA PHE A 63 4.30 -9.91 11.62
C PHE A 63 4.44 -8.38 11.63
N ALA A 64 3.74 -7.69 10.75
CA ALA A 64 3.85 -6.26 10.56
C ALA A 64 3.42 -5.48 11.82
N GLY A 65 2.35 -5.89 12.50
CA GLY A 65 1.87 -5.27 13.74
C GLY A 65 2.92 -5.33 14.86
N PRO A 66 3.31 -6.52 15.33
CA PRO A 66 4.33 -6.67 16.37
C PRO A 66 5.67 -6.02 16.02
N LEU A 67 6.04 -6.03 14.74
CA LEU A 67 7.28 -5.40 14.30
C LEU A 67 7.17 -3.87 14.33
N SER A 68 6.03 -3.31 13.92
CA SER A 68 5.74 -1.87 14.04
C SER A 68 5.77 -1.40 15.49
N ASP A 69 5.26 -2.21 16.41
CA ASP A 69 5.28 -1.89 17.84
C ASP A 69 6.69 -1.91 18.44
N LYS A 70 7.55 -2.84 17.98
CA LYS A 70 8.95 -2.94 18.43
C LYS A 70 9.86 -1.88 17.81
N LEU A 71 9.79 -1.70 16.51
CA LEU A 71 10.70 -0.81 15.76
C LEU A 71 10.20 0.62 15.72
N GLY A 72 8.91 0.84 15.97
CA GLY A 72 8.24 2.14 15.90
C GLY A 72 7.63 2.42 14.54
N ARG A 73 6.65 3.32 14.54
CA ARG A 73 5.81 3.68 13.37
C ARG A 73 6.64 4.17 12.18
N ARG A 74 7.74 4.90 12.44
CA ARG A 74 8.63 5.41 11.41
C ARG A 74 9.25 4.30 10.57
N ILE A 75 9.83 3.30 11.23
CA ILE A 75 10.52 2.21 10.55
C ILE A 75 9.53 1.34 9.79
N SER A 76 8.35 1.06 10.38
CA SER A 76 7.29 0.31 9.69
C SER A 76 6.83 1.05 8.42
N THR A 77 6.56 2.35 8.52
CA THR A 77 6.16 3.16 7.35
C THR A 77 7.27 3.22 6.31
N ALA A 78 8.54 3.31 6.72
CA ALA A 78 9.69 3.33 5.82
C ALA A 78 9.82 2.00 5.06
N ILE A 79 9.73 0.86 5.75
CA ILE A 79 9.73 -0.47 5.13
C ILE A 79 8.60 -0.57 4.11
N GLY A 80 7.39 -0.16 4.50
CA GLY A 80 6.25 -0.14 3.61
C GLY A 80 6.49 0.73 2.37
N SER A 81 6.94 1.97 2.54
CA SER A 81 7.19 2.88 1.41
C SER A 81 8.28 2.37 0.46
N ALA A 82 9.39 1.84 1.01
CA ALA A 82 10.46 1.26 0.19
C ALA A 82 9.98 0.05 -0.61
N SER A 83 9.27 -0.87 0.06
CA SER A 83 8.74 -2.08 -0.59
C SER A 83 7.68 -1.74 -1.67
N TYR A 84 6.88 -0.68 -1.44
CA TYR A 84 5.90 -0.24 -2.44
C TYR A 84 6.56 0.41 -3.66
N ALA A 85 7.66 1.16 -3.45
CA ALA A 85 8.49 1.65 -4.55
C ALA A 85 9.05 0.49 -5.40
N VAL A 86 9.57 -0.56 -4.73
CA VAL A 86 10.06 -1.77 -5.41
C VAL A 86 8.94 -2.44 -6.20
N TYR A 87 7.73 -2.56 -5.64
CA TYR A 87 6.57 -3.11 -6.34
C TYR A 87 6.25 -2.35 -7.62
N LEU A 88 6.12 -1.03 -7.56
CA LEU A 88 5.73 -0.21 -8.71
C LEU A 88 6.82 -0.15 -9.79
N ILE A 89 8.08 0.04 -9.39
CA ILE A 89 9.23 0.01 -10.33
C ILE A 89 9.38 -1.40 -10.92
N GLY A 90 9.16 -2.43 -10.10
CA GLY A 90 9.16 -3.82 -10.54
C GLY A 90 8.08 -4.12 -11.57
N LEU A 91 6.89 -3.54 -11.46
CA LEU A 91 5.84 -3.65 -12.49
C LEU A 91 6.27 -2.99 -13.81
N ALA A 92 6.93 -1.83 -13.76
CA ALA A 92 7.46 -1.18 -14.95
C ALA A 92 8.54 -2.06 -15.64
N PHE A 93 9.44 -2.66 -14.84
CA PHE A 93 10.45 -3.59 -15.34
C PHE A 93 9.80 -4.86 -15.91
N ALA A 94 8.81 -5.41 -15.23
CA ALA A 94 8.04 -6.57 -15.69
C ALA A 94 7.36 -6.30 -17.05
N PHE A 95 6.77 -5.10 -17.21
CA PHE A 95 6.19 -4.68 -18.49
C PHE A 95 7.26 -4.66 -19.60
N SER A 96 8.41 -4.06 -19.31
CA SER A 96 9.53 -3.97 -20.29
C SER A 96 10.14 -5.32 -20.64
N SER A 97 10.06 -6.31 -19.74
CA SER A 97 10.55 -7.68 -19.98
C SER A 97 9.65 -8.46 -20.95
N GLY A 98 8.43 -7.99 -21.21
CA GLY A 98 7.51 -8.62 -22.15
C GLY A 98 7.26 -10.09 -21.84
N GLN A 99 7.20 -10.92 -22.86
CA GLN A 99 6.98 -12.37 -22.74
C GLN A 99 8.16 -13.13 -22.08
N ASN A 100 9.31 -12.48 -21.91
CA ASN A 100 10.50 -13.07 -21.28
C ASN A 100 10.42 -13.03 -19.75
N GLY A 101 9.36 -13.57 -19.17
CA GLY A 101 9.19 -13.66 -17.73
C GLY A 101 8.53 -12.45 -17.06
N GLY A 102 8.00 -11.49 -17.84
CA GLY A 102 7.34 -10.30 -17.28
C GLY A 102 6.19 -10.62 -16.32
N TYR A 103 5.36 -11.59 -16.67
CA TYR A 103 4.27 -12.05 -15.81
C TYR A 103 4.76 -12.57 -14.45
N GLN A 104 5.80 -13.41 -14.43
CA GLN A 104 6.38 -13.98 -13.21
C GLN A 104 7.00 -12.89 -12.32
N ILE A 105 7.72 -11.96 -12.94
CA ILE A 105 8.30 -10.81 -12.24
C ILE A 105 7.20 -9.97 -11.60
N ALA A 106 6.13 -9.67 -12.34
CA ALA A 106 4.99 -8.91 -11.83
C ALA A 106 4.30 -9.61 -10.67
N TYR A 107 4.17 -10.94 -10.73
CA TYR A 107 3.56 -11.74 -9.67
C TYR A 107 4.38 -11.64 -8.37
N VAL A 108 5.70 -11.79 -8.44
CA VAL A 108 6.59 -11.64 -7.27
C VAL A 108 6.56 -10.21 -6.74
N CYS A 109 6.61 -9.21 -7.62
CA CYS A 109 6.50 -7.81 -7.22
C CYS A 109 5.17 -7.50 -6.53
N ALA A 110 4.06 -8.12 -6.97
CA ALA A 110 2.75 -7.97 -6.34
C ALA A 110 2.73 -8.54 -4.91
N ILE A 111 3.39 -9.67 -4.65
CA ILE A 111 3.55 -10.20 -3.28
C ILE A 111 4.30 -9.18 -2.42
N ILE A 112 5.39 -8.58 -2.93
CA ILE A 112 6.13 -7.52 -2.21
C ILE A 112 5.23 -6.31 -1.95
N GLY A 113 4.40 -5.91 -2.93
CA GLY A 113 3.40 -4.86 -2.77
C GLY A 113 2.38 -5.17 -1.67
N GLY A 114 1.94 -6.42 -1.58
CA GLY A 114 1.05 -6.88 -0.51
C GLY A 114 1.69 -6.83 0.88
N ILE A 115 2.95 -7.24 1.00
CA ILE A 115 3.74 -7.12 2.24
C ILE A 115 3.85 -5.63 2.62
N SER A 116 4.16 -4.77 1.66
CA SER A 116 4.21 -3.32 1.85
C SER A 116 2.92 -2.76 2.44
N ASN A 117 1.75 -3.20 1.93
CA ASN A 117 0.45 -2.75 2.42
C ASN A 117 0.30 -2.99 3.93
N SER A 118 0.71 -4.16 4.42
CA SER A 118 0.65 -4.48 5.85
C SER A 118 1.54 -3.57 6.69
N PHE A 119 2.74 -3.25 6.22
CA PHE A 119 3.65 -2.34 6.92
C PHE A 119 3.18 -0.88 6.88
N LEU A 120 2.59 -0.43 5.78
CA LEU A 120 1.98 0.90 5.68
C LEU A 120 0.78 1.02 6.63
N ASP A 121 -0.10 0.02 6.65
CA ASP A 121 -1.27 0.02 7.52
C ASP A 121 -0.87 0.07 9.00
N THR A 122 0.06 -0.77 9.43
CA THR A 122 0.51 -0.84 10.83
C THR A 122 1.37 0.36 11.26
N GLY A 123 2.00 1.05 10.31
CA GLY A 123 2.79 2.26 10.56
C GLY A 123 1.94 3.54 10.54
N ILE A 124 1.19 3.75 9.48
CA ILE A 124 0.56 5.05 9.18
C ILE A 124 -0.74 5.27 9.95
N TYR A 125 -1.65 4.28 10.02
CA TYR A 125 -2.93 4.48 10.72
C TYR A 125 -2.77 4.89 12.18
N PRO A 126 -1.95 4.18 12.99
CA PRO A 126 -1.72 4.61 14.36
C PRO A 126 -0.98 5.95 14.44
N ALA A 127 0.02 6.17 13.58
CA ALA A 127 0.80 7.41 13.62
C ALA A 127 -0.06 8.64 13.34
N VAL A 128 -0.96 8.59 12.36
CA VAL A 128 -1.88 9.71 12.05
C VAL A 128 -2.87 9.92 13.19
N ALA A 129 -3.38 8.85 13.81
CA ALA A 129 -4.26 8.93 14.98
C ALA A 129 -3.53 9.56 16.19
N GLU A 130 -2.26 9.23 16.42
CA GLU A 130 -1.42 9.82 17.46
C GLU A 130 -1.13 11.31 17.21
N ILE A 131 -0.86 11.70 15.96
CA ILE A 131 -0.63 13.10 15.57
C ILE A 131 -1.89 13.95 15.78
N ILE A 132 -3.05 13.44 15.40
CA ILE A 132 -4.35 14.13 15.49
C ILE A 132 -5.17 13.51 16.62
N SER A 133 -4.60 13.44 17.81
CA SER A 133 -5.20 12.81 19.00
C SER A 133 -6.52 13.43 19.44
N SER A 134 -6.81 14.67 19.05
CA SER A 134 -8.10 15.33 19.34
C SER A 134 -9.27 14.72 18.56
N ALA A 135 -9.02 14.06 17.43
CA ALA A 135 -10.03 13.44 16.57
C ALA A 135 -9.42 12.24 15.78
N PRO A 136 -9.01 11.17 16.47
CA PRO A 136 -8.29 10.05 15.82
C PRO A 136 -9.13 9.34 14.76
N GLY A 137 -10.44 9.25 14.95
CA GLY A 137 -11.35 8.70 13.94
C GLY A 137 -11.38 9.53 12.65
N VAL A 138 -11.43 10.86 12.76
CA VAL A 138 -11.36 11.77 11.59
C VAL A 138 -10.01 11.65 10.91
N ALA A 139 -8.93 11.55 11.67
CA ALA A 139 -7.58 11.38 11.14
C ALA A 139 -7.45 10.11 10.28
N THR A 140 -7.94 8.99 10.77
CA THR A 140 -7.92 7.72 10.02
C THR A 140 -8.87 7.72 8.83
N MET A 141 -10.05 8.36 8.94
CA MET A 141 -10.96 8.58 7.80
C MET A 141 -10.32 9.44 6.71
N GLY A 142 -9.47 10.40 7.07
CA GLY A 142 -8.68 11.19 6.13
C GLY A 142 -7.84 10.32 5.20
N ILE A 143 -7.26 9.22 5.70
CA ILE A 143 -6.51 8.26 4.88
C ILE A 143 -7.41 7.68 3.79
N LYS A 144 -8.60 7.20 4.13
CA LYS A 144 -9.56 6.66 3.16
C LYS A 144 -10.03 7.68 2.15
N PHE A 145 -10.18 8.94 2.57
CA PHE A 145 -10.51 10.05 1.69
C PHE A 145 -9.43 10.28 0.62
N PHE A 146 -8.15 10.27 0.99
CA PHE A 146 -7.05 10.41 0.02
C PHE A 146 -6.96 9.22 -0.94
N ILE A 147 -7.21 7.98 -0.48
CA ILE A 147 -7.33 6.81 -1.35
C ILE A 147 -8.47 7.02 -2.36
N ALA A 148 -9.66 7.41 -1.91
CA ALA A 148 -10.83 7.60 -2.75
C ALA A 148 -10.59 8.67 -3.83
N ILE A 149 -9.96 9.80 -3.47
CA ILE A 149 -9.60 10.84 -4.44
C ILE A 149 -8.63 10.27 -5.49
N ALA A 150 -7.60 9.53 -5.07
CA ALA A 150 -6.65 8.93 -5.99
C ALA A 150 -7.33 7.96 -6.97
N GLN A 151 -8.24 7.14 -6.48
CA GLN A 151 -9.01 6.20 -7.29
C GLN A 151 -9.95 6.91 -8.27
N MET A 152 -10.58 7.99 -7.83
CA MET A 152 -11.43 8.83 -8.68
C MET A 152 -10.63 9.52 -9.80
N LEU A 153 -9.42 9.96 -9.52
CA LEU A 153 -8.55 10.63 -10.49
C LEU A 153 -7.84 9.65 -11.42
N LEU A 154 -7.73 8.38 -11.04
CA LEU A 154 -6.95 7.39 -11.78
C LEU A 154 -7.34 7.25 -13.26
N PRO A 155 -8.63 7.19 -13.66
CA PRO A 155 -8.98 7.12 -15.09
C PRO A 155 -8.48 8.32 -15.90
N PHE A 156 -8.51 9.53 -15.32
CA PHE A 156 -7.99 10.74 -15.98
C PHE A 156 -6.47 10.68 -16.11
N VAL A 157 -5.78 10.23 -15.06
CA VAL A 157 -4.32 10.05 -15.06
C VAL A 157 -3.91 9.01 -16.11
N LEU A 158 -4.66 7.92 -16.24
CA LEU A 158 -4.41 6.89 -17.25
C LEU A 158 -4.56 7.43 -18.67
N GLY A 159 -5.54 8.29 -18.91
CA GLY A 159 -5.74 8.94 -20.22
C GLY A 159 -4.58 9.84 -20.64
N VAL A 160 -3.87 10.46 -19.67
CA VAL A 160 -2.71 11.33 -19.93
C VAL A 160 -1.39 10.54 -19.93
N ALA A 161 -1.28 9.52 -19.06
CA ALA A 161 -0.06 8.73 -18.88
C ALA A 161 0.18 7.68 -19.97
N VAL A 162 -0.76 7.52 -20.89
CA VAL A 162 -0.64 6.58 -22.00
C VAL A 162 0.52 6.97 -22.93
N THR A 163 1.40 6.03 -23.21
CA THR A 163 2.49 6.18 -24.18
C THR A 163 2.44 5.03 -25.18
N THR A 164 3.07 5.22 -26.32
CA THR A 164 3.21 4.16 -27.34
C THR A 164 4.66 3.72 -27.40
N THR A 165 4.91 2.44 -27.28
CA THR A 165 6.25 1.87 -27.44
C THR A 165 6.70 1.96 -28.89
N ALA A 166 7.99 1.78 -29.16
CA ALA A 166 8.55 1.74 -30.52
C ALA A 166 7.90 0.64 -31.39
N THR A 167 7.31 -0.38 -30.77
CA THR A 167 6.57 -1.47 -31.44
C THR A 167 5.08 -1.17 -31.63
N GLY A 168 4.61 0.05 -31.30
CA GLY A 168 3.21 0.44 -31.42
C GLY A 168 2.29 -0.04 -30.28
N MET A 169 2.85 -0.69 -29.24
CA MET A 169 2.07 -1.16 -28.09
C MET A 169 1.81 -0.03 -27.09
N VAL A 170 0.63 -0.04 -26.50
CA VAL A 170 0.27 0.88 -25.42
C VAL A 170 1.05 0.55 -24.15
N SER A 171 1.68 1.53 -23.55
CA SER A 171 2.47 1.39 -22.33
C SER A 171 2.08 2.42 -21.28
N TYR A 172 2.03 1.96 -20.04
CA TYR A 172 1.82 2.79 -18.84
C TYR A 172 3.08 2.84 -17.95
N ASN A 173 4.23 2.46 -18.47
CA ASN A 173 5.51 2.47 -17.74
C ASN A 173 5.82 3.80 -17.07
N PRO A 174 5.60 4.98 -17.68
CA PRO A 174 5.86 6.26 -17.03
C PRO A 174 5.05 6.44 -15.74
N LEU A 175 3.83 5.92 -15.69
CA LEU A 175 2.99 5.98 -14.50
C LEU A 175 3.54 5.09 -13.37
N PHE A 176 3.91 3.85 -13.68
CA PHE A 176 4.50 2.94 -12.70
C PHE A 176 5.82 3.49 -12.16
N ILE A 177 6.70 3.99 -13.01
CA ILE A 177 7.99 4.58 -12.61
C ILE A 177 7.76 5.86 -11.82
N GLY A 178 6.86 6.74 -12.26
CA GLY A 178 6.55 8.00 -11.58
C GLY A 178 6.02 7.77 -10.16
N CYS A 179 5.05 6.87 -10.00
CA CYS A 179 4.55 6.48 -8.68
C CYS A 179 5.65 5.83 -7.82
N GLY A 180 6.49 4.99 -8.39
CA GLY A 180 7.61 4.37 -7.69
C GLY A 180 8.64 5.39 -7.19
N ILE A 181 8.99 6.40 -8.01
CA ILE A 181 9.88 7.50 -7.63
C ILE A 181 9.25 8.32 -6.50
N ILE A 182 7.95 8.63 -6.59
CA ILE A 182 7.25 9.37 -5.51
C ILE A 182 7.36 8.59 -4.19
N TYR A 183 7.16 7.26 -4.22
CA TYR A 183 7.34 6.44 -3.02
C TYR A 183 8.77 6.43 -2.50
N ALA A 184 9.77 6.43 -3.37
CA ALA A 184 11.17 6.55 -2.97
C ALA A 184 11.46 7.92 -2.31
N VAL A 185 10.87 8.99 -2.82
CA VAL A 185 10.94 10.32 -2.20
C VAL A 185 10.23 10.33 -0.85
N LEU A 186 9.02 9.77 -0.77
CA LEU A 186 8.27 9.68 0.49
C LEU A 186 9.02 8.87 1.55
N PHE A 187 9.70 7.78 1.15
CA PHE A 187 10.59 7.02 2.03
C PHE A 187 11.66 7.92 2.66
N VAL A 188 12.32 8.77 1.88
CA VAL A 188 13.33 9.71 2.41
C VAL A 188 12.69 10.75 3.33
N LEU A 189 11.54 11.30 2.94
CA LEU A 189 10.82 12.31 3.71
C LEU A 189 10.37 11.82 5.10
N ILE A 190 10.06 10.52 5.25
CA ILE A 190 9.69 9.92 6.55
C ILE A 190 10.85 10.07 7.57
N PHE A 191 12.10 10.05 7.13
CA PHE A 191 13.25 10.25 8.02
C PHE A 191 13.55 11.69 8.32
N LEU A 192 13.22 12.61 7.42
CA LEU A 192 13.51 14.05 7.56
C LEU A 192 12.54 14.75 8.54
N PHE A 193 11.31 14.28 8.64
CA PHE A 193 10.29 14.94 9.46
C PHE A 193 10.04 14.18 10.78
N PRO A 194 9.81 14.92 11.89
CA PRO A 194 9.61 14.31 13.20
C PRO A 194 8.27 13.58 13.28
N LEU A 195 8.28 12.38 13.85
CA LEU A 195 7.08 11.64 14.25
C LEU A 195 6.98 11.64 15.77
N PRO A 196 5.77 11.61 16.34
CA PRO A 196 5.62 11.43 17.79
C PRO A 196 6.24 10.10 18.21
N ASP A 197 6.85 10.08 19.38
CA ASP A 197 7.29 8.82 19.99
C ASP A 197 6.02 8.01 20.30
N SER A 198 5.97 6.76 19.84
CA SER A 198 4.80 5.92 20.08
C SER A 198 4.66 5.68 21.59
N GLU A 199 3.47 5.92 22.14
CA GLU A 199 3.18 5.69 23.56
C GLU A 199 3.49 4.25 24.00
N GLN A 200 3.45 3.30 23.06
CA GLN A 200 3.82 1.89 23.29
C GLN A 200 5.31 1.66 23.56
N LYS A 201 6.22 2.53 23.06
CA LYS A 201 7.63 2.49 23.46
C LYS A 201 7.84 2.88 24.92
N ALA A 202 6.91 3.62 25.50
CA ALA A 202 7.04 4.19 26.84
C ALA A 202 6.58 3.25 27.98
N GLY A 203 5.91 2.12 27.73
CA GLY A 203 5.36 1.35 28.85
C GLY A 203 4.83 -0.06 28.62
N GLY A 204 4.85 -0.63 27.45
CA GLY A 204 4.22 -1.93 27.18
C GLY A 204 5.23 -3.00 26.71
N LYS A 205 5.34 -4.12 27.45
CA LYS A 205 5.85 -5.36 26.90
C LYS A 205 4.93 -5.72 25.73
N SER A 206 5.47 -5.76 24.49
CA SER A 206 4.76 -6.31 23.35
C SER A 206 4.33 -7.73 23.71
N GLU A 207 3.06 -7.92 23.99
CA GLU A 207 2.51 -9.27 24.15
C GLU A 207 2.67 -9.99 22.82
N GLY A 208 3.20 -11.21 22.87
CA GLY A 208 3.35 -12.04 21.67
C GLY A 208 1.97 -12.27 21.03
N LEU A 209 1.93 -12.42 19.70
CA LEU A 209 0.71 -12.64 18.91
C LEU A 209 -0.24 -13.68 19.55
N ILE A 210 0.32 -14.77 20.10
CA ILE A 210 -0.46 -15.84 20.75
C ILE A 210 -1.10 -15.35 22.05
N ALA A 211 -0.43 -14.49 22.82
CA ALA A 211 -0.96 -13.92 24.05
C ALA A 211 -2.09 -12.91 23.72
N SER A 212 -1.89 -12.05 22.72
CA SER A 212 -2.93 -11.13 22.24
C SER A 212 -4.16 -11.85 21.72
N LEU A 213 -4.00 -12.94 20.97
CA LEU A 213 -5.12 -13.77 20.51
C LEU A 213 -5.86 -14.45 21.67
N LYS A 214 -5.15 -14.85 22.71
CA LYS A 214 -5.75 -15.49 23.88
C LYS A 214 -6.56 -14.51 24.76
N HIS A 215 -6.17 -13.24 24.74
CA HIS A 215 -6.87 -12.16 25.46
C HIS A 215 -7.94 -11.44 24.62
N THR A 216 -8.01 -11.73 23.30
CA THR A 216 -9.03 -11.14 22.44
C THR A 216 -10.40 -11.78 22.76
N ASN A 217 -11.27 -11.04 23.40
CA ASN A 217 -12.66 -11.42 23.49
C ASN A 217 -13.29 -11.36 22.10
N PHE A 218 -13.53 -12.50 21.51
CA PHE A 218 -14.29 -12.63 20.25
C PHE A 218 -15.78 -12.34 20.56
N SER A 219 -16.11 -11.07 20.75
CA SER A 219 -17.50 -10.65 20.84
C SER A 219 -18.15 -10.78 19.45
N PHE A 220 -19.47 -10.91 19.42
CA PHE A 220 -20.24 -10.90 18.16
C PHE A 220 -19.88 -9.70 17.27
N GLU A 221 -19.67 -8.54 17.91
CA GLU A 221 -19.26 -7.31 17.23
C GLU A 221 -17.88 -7.44 16.54
N SER A 222 -16.91 -8.06 17.22
CA SER A 222 -15.58 -8.30 16.65
C SER A 222 -15.64 -9.25 15.45
N ILE A 223 -16.45 -10.31 15.52
CA ILE A 223 -16.68 -11.25 14.42
C ILE A 223 -17.38 -10.54 13.26
N ALA A 224 -18.42 -9.75 13.55
CA ALA A 224 -19.12 -8.98 12.52
C ALA A 224 -18.18 -7.99 11.81
N MET A 225 -17.31 -7.29 12.55
CA MET A 225 -16.30 -6.40 11.96
C MET A 225 -15.28 -7.13 11.09
N ILE A 226 -14.86 -8.34 11.46
CA ILE A 226 -13.99 -9.18 10.64
C ILE A 226 -14.70 -9.56 9.33
N VAL A 227 -15.96 -10.03 9.40
CA VAL A 227 -16.74 -10.40 8.22
C VAL A 227 -16.99 -9.21 7.30
N ILE A 228 -17.38 -8.04 7.87
CA ILE A 228 -17.55 -6.80 7.09
C ILE A 228 -16.22 -6.38 6.45
N GLY A 229 -15.11 -6.46 7.20
CA GLY A 229 -13.77 -6.16 6.67
C GLY A 229 -13.41 -7.06 5.48
N PHE A 230 -13.68 -8.35 5.55
CA PHE A 230 -13.46 -9.29 4.45
C PHE A 230 -14.34 -8.98 3.22
N THR A 231 -15.62 -8.66 3.42
CA THR A 231 -16.53 -8.34 2.31
C THR A 231 -16.19 -7.00 1.66
N CYS A 232 -15.80 -5.98 2.43
CA CYS A 232 -15.43 -4.67 1.90
C CYS A 232 -14.04 -4.63 1.22
N THR A 233 -13.15 -5.58 1.50
CA THR A 233 -11.81 -5.63 0.88
C THR A 233 -11.74 -6.58 -0.31
N GLY A 234 -12.78 -7.37 -0.54
CA GLY A 234 -12.89 -8.35 -1.63
C GLY A 234 -13.56 -7.81 -2.91
N THR A 235 -13.94 -6.54 -2.92
CA THR A 235 -14.44 -5.81 -4.09
C THR A 235 -13.42 -4.78 -4.54
#